data_9b219a0df7cc9a3501b47552ab5f615d
#
_entry.id   9b219a0df7cc9a3501b47552ab5f615d
#
_cell.length_a   1.000
_cell.length_b   1.000
_cell.length_c   1.000
_cell.angle_alpha   90.00
_cell.angle_beta   90.00
_cell.angle_gamma   90.00
#
_symmetry.space_group_name_H-M   'P 1'
#
loop_
_entity.id
_entity.type
_entity.pdbx_description
1 polymer ?
#
loop_
_entity_poly.entity_id
_entity_poly.type
_entity_poly.pdbx_seq_one_letter_code
_entity_poly.pdbx_strand_id
1 'polypeptide(L)'
;ILLGDMPDFRWYRDRFRAMSKEERKERVRQFFRRWKDWWTLPDFRLHSMSMEPREGAFPEIPSREDAPEELKSALRFDSDRILAGSTTVFKQISLKVERHPDWQKDYLAGVNVETIKSSTHLNHRKLPNGGDVKLIWELSRWGHLVRLAQEAYILNDRWSMKLAIRQVYHWVRHNSPMNGYNWTSALEGGLRLINYCWIDALTLATAANKRLGDMSEEVGNSLSKLRKLVLPAHVWFVWRYKSFGSSAN
;
A
#
# COMPACT_ATOMS: atom_id res chain seq x y z
N ILE A 1 23.92 -19.18 15.48
CA ILE A 1 22.98 -19.77 14.49
C ILE A 1 22.23 -20.86 15.23
N LEU A 2 21.07 -20.53 15.80
CA LEU A 2 20.20 -21.49 16.46
C LEU A 2 19.42 -22.24 15.37
N LEU A 3 19.56 -23.54 15.34
CA LEU A 3 18.85 -24.54 14.51
C LEU A 3 17.36 -24.66 14.94
N GLY A 4 16.63 -23.56 14.99
CA GLY A 4 15.20 -23.54 15.30
C GLY A 4 14.39 -23.50 14.01
N ASP A 5 13.68 -24.59 13.69
CA ASP A 5 12.65 -24.71 12.67
C ASP A 5 13.09 -24.42 11.22
N MET A 6 13.97 -25.24 10.69
CA MET A 6 13.98 -25.42 9.24
C MET A 6 12.64 -26.09 8.88
N PRO A 7 11.84 -25.49 7.98
CA PRO A 7 10.62 -26.12 7.51
C PRO A 7 10.97 -27.51 6.96
N ASP A 8 10.16 -28.51 7.26
CA ASP A 8 10.42 -29.90 6.88
C ASP A 8 10.81 -29.98 5.40
N PHE A 9 12.06 -30.37 5.14
CA PHE A 9 12.58 -30.53 3.78
C PHE A 9 11.70 -31.45 2.92
N ARG A 10 10.98 -32.37 3.56
CA ARG A 10 9.99 -33.24 2.92
C ARG A 10 8.84 -32.46 2.35
N TRP A 11 8.28 -31.48 3.09
CA TRP A 11 7.19 -30.63 2.61
C TRP A 11 7.59 -29.82 1.37
N TYR A 12 8.80 -29.20 1.38
CA TYR A 12 9.29 -28.46 0.21
C TYR A 12 9.49 -29.36 -1.01
N ARG A 13 10.06 -30.56 -0.79
CA ARG A 13 10.27 -31.54 -1.86
C ARG A 13 8.94 -31.99 -2.45
N ASP A 14 7.97 -32.33 -1.62
CA ASP A 14 6.68 -32.87 -2.06
C ASP A 14 5.86 -31.76 -2.74
N ARG A 15 5.90 -30.54 -2.21
CA ARG A 15 5.31 -29.37 -2.87
C ARG A 15 5.97 -29.09 -4.23
N PHE A 16 7.31 -29.15 -4.31
CA PHE A 16 8.02 -28.95 -5.57
C PHE A 16 7.67 -30.06 -6.59
N ARG A 17 7.45 -31.29 -6.15
CA ARG A 17 6.99 -32.39 -7.00
C ARG A 17 5.57 -32.19 -7.51
N ALA A 18 4.69 -31.64 -6.69
CA ALA A 18 3.30 -31.36 -7.05
C ALA A 18 3.14 -30.18 -8.04
N MET A 19 4.16 -29.34 -8.20
CA MET A 19 4.12 -28.20 -9.12
C MET A 19 4.21 -28.66 -10.57
N SER A 20 3.51 -27.96 -11.48
CA SER A 20 3.69 -28.13 -12.94
C SER A 20 5.11 -27.77 -13.38
N LYS A 21 5.49 -28.20 -14.58
CA LYS A 21 6.81 -27.83 -15.14
C LYS A 21 6.94 -26.33 -15.32
N GLU A 22 5.88 -25.66 -15.73
CA GLU A 22 5.80 -24.21 -15.92
C GLU A 22 5.95 -23.47 -14.59
N GLU A 23 5.26 -23.94 -13.54
CA GLU A 23 5.38 -23.35 -12.21
C GLU A 23 6.79 -23.48 -11.64
N ARG A 24 7.40 -24.68 -11.76
CA ARG A 24 8.81 -24.88 -11.34
C ARG A 24 9.76 -23.94 -12.06
N LYS A 25 9.62 -23.82 -13.40
CA LYS A 25 10.44 -22.91 -14.22
C LYS A 25 10.29 -21.46 -13.78
N GLU A 26 9.05 -21.03 -13.48
CA GLU A 26 8.81 -19.65 -13.05
C GLU A 26 9.36 -19.40 -11.64
N ARG A 27 9.29 -20.35 -10.70
CA ARG A 27 9.90 -20.22 -9.37
C ARG A 27 11.42 -20.09 -9.43
N VAL A 28 12.06 -20.87 -10.30
CA VAL A 28 13.51 -20.75 -10.52
C VAL A 28 13.84 -19.37 -11.12
N ARG A 29 13.07 -18.90 -12.09
CA ARG A 29 13.22 -17.55 -12.63
C ARG A 29 13.03 -16.45 -11.58
N GLN A 30 12.03 -16.58 -10.72
CA GLN A 30 11.77 -15.64 -9.63
C GLN A 30 12.92 -15.61 -8.62
N PHE A 31 13.51 -16.75 -8.31
CA PHE A 31 14.68 -16.83 -7.45
C PHE A 31 15.88 -16.04 -8.05
N PHE A 32 16.20 -16.26 -9.31
CA PHE A 32 17.29 -15.53 -9.99
C PHE A 32 16.97 -14.04 -10.16
N ARG A 33 15.70 -13.68 -10.41
CA ARG A 33 15.27 -12.27 -10.43
C ARG A 33 15.52 -11.59 -9.09
N ARG A 34 15.09 -12.20 -7.99
CA ARG A 34 15.30 -11.67 -6.63
C ARG A 34 16.77 -11.52 -6.31
N TRP A 35 17.57 -12.51 -6.68
CA TRP A 35 19.02 -12.46 -6.48
C TRP A 35 19.66 -11.32 -7.28
N LYS A 36 19.30 -11.17 -8.56
CA LYS A 36 19.80 -10.06 -9.40
C LYS A 36 19.33 -8.70 -8.84
N ASP A 37 18.05 -8.57 -8.52
CA ASP A 37 17.45 -7.31 -8.07
C ASP A 37 18.00 -6.88 -6.70
N TRP A 38 18.53 -7.79 -5.92
CA TRP A 38 19.25 -7.43 -4.70
C TRP A 38 20.50 -6.58 -4.97
N TRP A 39 21.18 -6.84 -6.08
CA TRP A 39 22.41 -6.11 -6.44
C TRP A 39 22.15 -4.90 -7.35
N THR A 40 21.06 -4.91 -8.11
CA THR A 40 20.82 -3.95 -9.20
C THR A 40 19.37 -3.44 -9.17
N LEU A 41 19.02 -2.70 -8.11
CA LEU A 41 17.72 -2.00 -8.10
C LEU A 41 17.74 -0.83 -9.09
N PRO A 42 16.64 -0.63 -9.86
CA PRO A 42 16.52 0.56 -10.70
C PRO A 42 16.49 1.83 -9.84
N ASP A 43 17.06 2.90 -10.33
CA ASP A 43 16.78 4.22 -9.76
C ASP A 43 15.39 4.67 -10.23
N PHE A 44 14.40 4.50 -9.36
CA PHE A 44 13.02 4.87 -9.63
C PHE A 44 12.82 6.38 -9.83
N ARG A 45 13.80 7.22 -9.44
CA ARG A 45 13.75 8.68 -9.66
C ARG A 45 14.02 9.05 -11.10
N LEU A 46 14.81 8.25 -11.81
CA LEU A 46 15.12 8.48 -13.24
C LEU A 46 13.97 8.09 -14.17
N HIS A 47 13.03 7.28 -13.72
CA HIS A 47 11.88 6.83 -14.51
C HIS A 47 10.68 7.80 -14.40
N SER A 48 10.90 9.03 -13.98
CA SER A 48 9.85 10.05 -13.90
C SER A 48 9.48 10.58 -15.31
N MET A 49 8.92 9.71 -16.15
CA MET A 49 8.08 10.16 -17.27
C MET A 49 6.94 11.02 -16.71
N SER A 50 6.38 11.89 -17.52
CA SER A 50 5.18 12.63 -17.13
C SER A 50 4.13 11.64 -16.62
N MET A 51 3.87 11.67 -15.31
CA MET A 51 2.92 10.78 -14.63
C MET A 51 1.59 11.50 -14.42
N GLU A 52 1.26 12.42 -15.34
CA GLU A 52 -0.03 13.08 -15.30
C GLU A 52 -1.12 12.11 -15.76
N PRO A 53 -2.29 12.09 -15.08
CA PRO A 53 -3.40 11.25 -15.49
C PRO A 53 -3.85 11.68 -16.88
N ARG A 54 -4.08 10.70 -17.75
CA ARG A 54 -4.71 10.95 -19.05
C ARG A 54 -6.22 11.09 -18.83
N GLU A 55 -6.84 11.95 -19.61
CA GLU A 55 -8.28 12.07 -19.66
C GLU A 55 -8.93 10.69 -19.90
N GLY A 56 -9.94 10.33 -19.11
CA GLY A 56 -10.57 9.00 -19.16
C GLY A 56 -9.76 7.84 -18.55
N ALA A 57 -8.60 8.10 -17.92
CA ALA A 57 -7.80 7.05 -17.30
C ALA A 57 -8.41 6.49 -15.99
N PHE A 58 -9.35 7.21 -15.39
CA PHE A 58 -10.06 6.79 -14.19
C PHE A 58 -11.54 6.59 -14.46
N PRO A 59 -12.20 5.71 -13.67
CA PRO A 59 -13.67 5.66 -13.67
C PRO A 59 -14.24 7.04 -13.36
N GLU A 60 -15.36 7.34 -13.96
CA GLU A 60 -16.11 8.55 -13.61
C GLU A 60 -16.44 8.55 -12.12
N ILE A 61 -16.05 9.62 -11.43
CA ILE A 61 -16.33 9.75 -9.99
C ILE A 61 -17.80 10.16 -9.86
N PRO A 62 -18.64 9.38 -9.14
CA PRO A 62 -20.05 9.75 -8.94
C PRO A 62 -20.20 11.13 -8.33
N SER A 63 -21.27 11.83 -8.70
CA SER A 63 -21.57 13.15 -8.15
C SER A 63 -21.70 13.08 -6.62
N ARG A 64 -21.11 14.06 -5.95
CA ARG A 64 -21.21 14.18 -4.49
C ARG A 64 -22.60 14.49 -3.99
N GLU A 65 -23.39 15.12 -4.82
CA GLU A 65 -24.80 15.48 -4.55
C GLU A 65 -25.66 14.23 -4.41
N ASP A 66 -25.34 13.16 -5.14
CA ASP A 66 -26.07 11.89 -5.15
C ASP A 66 -25.68 10.96 -3.99
N ALA A 67 -24.74 11.38 -3.13
CA ALA A 67 -24.30 10.57 -2.00
C ALA A 67 -25.40 10.43 -0.94
N PRO A 68 -25.83 9.20 -0.57
CA PRO A 68 -26.83 8.97 0.47
C PRO A 68 -26.36 9.50 1.84
N GLU A 69 -27.30 9.91 2.70
CA GLU A 69 -26.98 10.41 4.04
C GLU A 69 -26.35 9.36 4.94
N GLU A 70 -26.69 8.08 4.75
CA GLU A 70 -26.04 6.96 5.44
C GLU A 70 -24.56 6.89 5.10
N LEU A 71 -24.20 7.10 3.83
CA LEU A 71 -22.79 7.13 3.42
C LEU A 71 -22.07 8.34 4.02
N LYS A 72 -22.68 9.52 4.00
CA LYS A 72 -22.12 10.74 4.59
C LYS A 72 -21.85 10.56 6.09
N SER A 73 -22.82 9.98 6.80
CA SER A 73 -22.70 9.68 8.23
C SER A 73 -21.60 8.66 8.53
N ALA A 74 -21.52 7.59 7.74
CA ALA A 74 -20.46 6.58 7.87
C ALA A 74 -19.07 7.15 7.58
N LEU A 75 -18.95 8.06 6.60
CA LEU A 75 -17.68 8.72 6.29
C LEU A 75 -17.21 9.62 7.44
N ARG A 76 -18.12 10.45 8.01
CA ARG A 76 -17.81 11.27 9.19
C ARG A 76 -17.34 10.41 10.37
N PHE A 77 -18.06 9.34 10.66
CA PHE A 77 -17.71 8.43 11.74
C PHE A 77 -16.32 7.80 11.54
N ASP A 78 -16.01 7.34 10.31
CA ASP A 78 -14.70 6.73 10.00
C ASP A 78 -13.57 7.77 10.10
N SER A 79 -13.76 8.97 9.55
CA SER A 79 -12.73 10.00 9.57
C SER A 79 -12.48 10.57 10.97
N ASP A 80 -13.53 10.80 11.77
CA ASP A 80 -13.38 11.21 13.17
C ASP A 80 -12.53 10.20 13.95
N ARG A 81 -12.75 8.91 13.72
CA ARG A 81 -11.94 7.85 14.33
C ARG A 81 -10.49 7.87 13.85
N ILE A 82 -10.27 8.04 12.55
CA ILE A 82 -8.92 8.11 11.96
C ILE A 82 -8.18 9.35 12.50
N LEU A 83 -8.86 10.49 12.57
CA LEU A 83 -8.31 11.73 13.12
C LEU A 83 -7.99 11.58 14.62
N ALA A 84 -8.78 10.83 15.37
CA ALA A 84 -8.54 10.49 16.77
C ALA A 84 -7.47 9.40 16.98
N GLY A 85 -6.80 8.95 15.90
CA GLY A 85 -5.76 7.93 15.99
C GLY A 85 -6.28 6.50 16.11
N SER A 86 -7.46 6.21 15.55
CA SER A 86 -8.03 4.87 15.53
C SER A 86 -8.45 4.49 14.12
N THR A 87 -8.03 3.33 13.66
CA THR A 87 -8.47 2.79 12.36
C THR A 87 -8.97 1.37 12.50
N THR A 88 -9.91 0.96 11.65
CA THR A 88 -10.43 -0.40 11.64
C THR A 88 -9.81 -1.17 10.50
N VAL A 89 -9.24 -2.34 10.80
CA VAL A 89 -8.68 -3.27 9.83
C VAL A 89 -9.51 -4.56 9.81
N PHE A 90 -9.53 -5.25 8.68
CA PHE A 90 -10.36 -6.46 8.45
C PHE A 90 -11.84 -6.27 8.83
N LYS A 91 -12.34 -5.02 8.77
CA LYS A 91 -13.73 -4.63 9.15
C LYS A 91 -14.11 -4.86 10.62
N GLN A 92 -13.23 -5.40 11.46
CA GLN A 92 -13.55 -5.84 12.82
C GLN A 92 -12.54 -5.38 13.88
N ILE A 93 -11.27 -5.27 13.53
CA ILE A 93 -10.20 -5.00 14.50
C ILE A 93 -9.92 -3.51 14.52
N SER A 94 -10.15 -2.87 15.67
CA SER A 94 -9.79 -1.48 15.89
C SER A 94 -8.35 -1.38 16.36
N LEU A 95 -7.53 -0.65 15.62
CA LEU A 95 -6.14 -0.36 15.96
C LEU A 95 -6.01 1.08 16.47
N LYS A 96 -5.23 1.29 17.53
CA LYS A 96 -4.75 2.61 17.92
C LYS A 96 -3.46 2.89 17.16
N VAL A 97 -3.50 3.90 16.29
CA VAL A 97 -2.39 4.23 15.37
C VAL A 97 -2.01 5.67 15.61
N GLU A 98 -0.75 5.94 15.81
CA GLU A 98 -0.23 7.28 16.02
C GLU A 98 -0.46 8.15 14.78
N ARG A 99 -0.49 9.48 14.97
CA ARG A 99 -0.64 10.46 13.88
C ARG A 99 0.45 10.32 12.78
N HIS A 100 1.62 9.81 13.18
CA HIS A 100 2.71 9.41 12.29
C HIS A 100 2.93 7.90 12.46
N PRO A 101 2.21 7.06 11.69
CA PRO A 101 2.25 5.61 11.86
C PRO A 101 3.65 5.04 11.66
N ASP A 102 4.02 4.08 12.51
CA ASP A 102 5.07 3.14 12.16
C ASP A 102 4.47 2.09 11.22
N TRP A 103 4.80 2.20 9.94
CA TRP A 103 4.26 1.36 8.89
C TRP A 103 4.82 -0.08 8.88
N GLN A 104 5.73 -0.38 9.78
CA GLN A 104 6.34 -1.70 9.97
C GLN A 104 6.00 -2.28 11.36
N LYS A 105 4.96 -1.74 12.02
CA LYS A 105 4.50 -2.19 13.33
C LYS A 105 3.21 -3.01 13.19
N ASP A 106 3.19 -4.16 13.85
CA ASP A 106 1.96 -4.83 14.21
C ASP A 106 1.38 -4.15 15.45
N TYR A 107 0.36 -3.32 15.26
CA TYR A 107 -0.25 -2.52 16.32
C TYR A 107 -1.08 -3.35 17.30
N LEU A 108 -1.51 -4.56 16.92
CA LEU A 108 -2.27 -5.44 17.80
C LEU A 108 -1.34 -6.16 18.78
N ALA A 109 -0.25 -6.72 18.28
CA ALA A 109 0.75 -7.40 19.09
C ALA A 109 1.78 -6.44 19.73
N GLY A 110 1.82 -5.18 19.29
CA GLY A 110 2.83 -4.20 19.74
C GLY A 110 4.23 -4.48 19.21
N VAL A 111 4.36 -5.26 18.13
CA VAL A 111 5.65 -5.72 17.60
C VAL A 111 6.13 -4.81 16.48
N ASN A 112 7.32 -4.23 16.65
CA ASN A 112 8.03 -3.51 15.59
C ASN A 112 8.96 -4.45 14.85
N VAL A 113 9.04 -4.33 13.52
CA VAL A 113 9.96 -5.10 12.70
C VAL A 113 10.98 -4.21 12.01
N GLU A 114 12.17 -4.73 11.82
CA GLU A 114 13.25 -3.99 11.18
C GLU A 114 12.94 -3.69 9.71
N THR A 115 13.19 -2.45 9.30
CA THR A 115 12.94 -1.93 7.95
C THR A 115 14.14 -1.94 7.03
N ILE A 116 15.34 -2.19 7.57
CA ILE A 116 16.62 -1.99 6.86
C ILE A 116 16.92 -3.17 5.93
N LYS A 117 16.29 -4.32 6.15
CA LYS A 117 16.56 -5.53 5.36
C LYS A 117 15.82 -5.51 4.04
N SER A 118 16.50 -5.91 2.97
CA SER A 118 15.85 -6.15 1.68
C SER A 118 14.69 -7.12 1.83
N SER A 119 13.55 -6.78 1.23
CA SER A 119 12.33 -7.60 1.23
C SER A 119 12.55 -9.00 0.67
N THR A 120 13.57 -9.20 -0.17
CA THR A 120 13.93 -10.50 -0.75
C THR A 120 14.45 -11.50 0.28
N HIS A 121 14.96 -11.03 1.43
CA HIS A 121 15.47 -11.85 2.52
C HIS A 121 14.50 -12.01 3.69
N LEU A 122 13.35 -11.35 3.63
CA LEU A 122 12.38 -11.41 4.70
C LEU A 122 11.40 -12.56 4.49
N ASN A 123 11.18 -13.34 5.54
CA ASN A 123 10.14 -14.34 5.57
C ASN A 123 8.86 -13.73 6.15
N HIS A 124 7.94 -13.34 5.27
CA HIS A 124 6.66 -12.75 5.69
C HIS A 124 5.69 -13.75 6.36
N ARG A 125 5.98 -15.04 6.34
CA ARG A 125 5.16 -16.06 7.02
C ARG A 125 5.52 -16.21 8.50
N LYS A 126 6.67 -15.69 8.91
CA LYS A 126 7.15 -15.77 10.30
C LYS A 126 7.81 -14.44 10.65
N LEU A 127 7.04 -13.56 11.30
CA LEU A 127 7.61 -12.34 11.85
C LEU A 127 8.46 -12.64 13.08
N PRO A 128 9.52 -11.85 13.33
CA PRO A 128 10.19 -11.88 14.63
C PRO A 128 9.18 -11.55 15.74
N ASN A 129 9.39 -12.12 16.90
CA ASN A 129 8.62 -11.80 18.12
C ASN A 129 7.09 -12.06 18.05
N GLY A 130 6.65 -12.93 17.12
CA GLY A 130 5.26 -13.40 17.11
C GLY A 130 4.22 -12.46 16.52
N GLY A 131 4.63 -11.40 15.81
CA GLY A 131 3.70 -10.52 15.11
C GLY A 131 3.07 -11.16 13.85
N ASP A 132 2.00 -10.57 13.35
CA ASP A 132 1.35 -10.95 12.08
C ASP A 132 1.59 -9.89 11.00
N VAL A 133 2.27 -10.30 9.93
CA VAL A 133 2.53 -9.42 8.78
C VAL A 133 1.25 -8.87 8.14
N LYS A 134 0.14 -9.59 8.25
CA LYS A 134 -1.14 -9.15 7.67
C LYS A 134 -1.63 -7.85 8.29
N LEU A 135 -1.35 -7.62 9.59
CA LEU A 135 -1.70 -6.37 10.27
C LEU A 135 -0.82 -5.20 9.79
N ILE A 136 0.46 -5.46 9.52
CA ILE A 136 1.37 -4.49 8.89
C ILE A 136 0.89 -4.14 7.49
N TRP A 137 0.55 -5.15 6.68
CA TRP A 137 0.08 -4.95 5.31
C TRP A 137 -1.27 -4.22 5.26
N GLU A 138 -2.22 -4.59 6.12
CA GLU A 138 -3.56 -4.02 6.11
C GLU A 138 -3.54 -2.51 6.32
N LEU A 139 -2.75 -2.03 7.29
CA LEU A 139 -2.55 -0.60 7.49
C LEU A 139 -1.86 0.05 6.27
N SER A 140 -0.84 -0.63 5.72
CA SER A 140 -0.04 -0.15 4.59
C SER A 140 -0.75 -0.25 3.24
N ARG A 141 -1.91 -0.87 3.13
CA ARG A 141 -2.78 -0.85 1.94
C ARG A 141 -3.44 0.49 1.68
N TRP A 142 -3.45 1.40 2.68
CA TRP A 142 -4.05 2.73 2.62
C TRP A 142 -5.58 2.76 2.51
N GLY A 143 -6.27 1.70 2.87
CA GLY A 143 -7.73 1.66 2.85
C GLY A 143 -8.37 2.78 3.68
N HIS A 144 -7.81 3.08 4.86
CA HIS A 144 -8.24 4.20 5.71
C HIS A 144 -7.99 5.57 5.05
N LEU A 145 -6.96 5.71 4.21
CA LEU A 145 -6.69 6.96 3.48
C LEU A 145 -7.67 7.16 2.33
N VAL A 146 -8.14 6.08 1.70
CA VAL A 146 -9.25 6.14 0.73
C VAL A 146 -10.51 6.66 1.42
N ARG A 147 -10.81 6.23 2.66
CA ARG A 147 -11.96 6.75 3.42
C ARG A 147 -11.85 8.25 3.68
N LEU A 148 -10.67 8.74 4.06
CA LEU A 148 -10.40 10.17 4.19
C LEU A 148 -10.58 10.92 2.86
N ALA A 149 -10.11 10.36 1.75
CA ALA A 149 -10.28 10.99 0.44
C ALA A 149 -11.75 11.01 -0.02
N GLN A 150 -12.53 9.97 0.29
CA GLN A 150 -13.97 9.92 0.05
C GLN A 150 -14.72 10.97 0.86
N GLU A 151 -14.41 11.09 2.16
CA GLU A 151 -14.98 12.15 3.00
C GLU A 151 -14.65 13.53 2.45
N ALA A 152 -13.37 13.77 2.17
CA ALA A 152 -12.91 15.01 1.60
C ALA A 152 -13.70 15.40 0.34
N TYR A 153 -13.94 14.45 -0.54
CA TYR A 153 -14.69 14.67 -1.77
C TYR A 153 -16.19 14.92 -1.52
N ILE A 154 -16.84 14.05 -0.73
CA ILE A 154 -18.29 14.08 -0.54
C ILE A 154 -18.70 15.22 0.39
N LEU A 155 -17.97 15.46 1.47
CA LEU A 155 -18.30 16.45 2.49
C LEU A 155 -17.54 17.79 2.33
N ASN A 156 -16.69 17.90 1.32
CA ASN A 156 -15.82 19.07 1.10
C ASN A 156 -14.88 19.35 2.28
N ASP A 157 -14.34 18.29 2.91
CA ASP A 157 -13.41 18.46 4.01
C ASP A 157 -11.94 18.52 3.57
N ARG A 158 -11.35 19.71 3.66
CA ARG A 158 -9.96 19.95 3.32
C ARG A 158 -8.96 19.29 4.29
N TRP A 159 -9.37 19.03 5.54
CA TRP A 159 -8.46 18.44 6.53
C TRP A 159 -8.22 16.98 6.25
N SER A 160 -9.28 16.22 5.96
CA SER A 160 -9.19 14.82 5.53
C SER A 160 -8.40 14.68 4.23
N MET A 161 -8.60 15.61 3.27
CA MET A 161 -7.79 15.65 2.05
C MET A 161 -6.30 15.83 2.35
N LYS A 162 -5.94 16.84 3.15
CA LYS A 162 -4.54 17.11 3.50
C LYS A 162 -3.92 15.98 4.31
N LEU A 163 -4.69 15.34 5.19
CA LEU A 163 -4.22 14.20 5.97
C LEU A 163 -3.93 12.99 5.09
N ALA A 164 -4.83 12.66 4.15
CA ALA A 164 -4.64 11.56 3.20
C ALA A 164 -3.34 11.74 2.40
N ILE A 165 -3.13 12.91 1.77
CA ILE A 165 -1.92 13.24 1.03
C ILE A 165 -0.67 13.13 1.91
N ARG A 166 -0.72 13.68 3.13
CA ARG A 166 0.41 13.69 4.06
C ARG A 166 0.79 12.29 4.51
N GLN A 167 -0.18 11.42 4.78
CA GLN A 167 0.11 10.06 5.21
C GLN A 167 0.67 9.19 4.08
N VAL A 168 0.21 9.34 2.83
CA VAL A 168 0.86 8.69 1.68
C VAL A 168 2.31 9.15 1.57
N TYR A 169 2.57 10.45 1.70
CA TYR A 169 3.93 10.99 1.64
C TYR A 169 4.81 10.46 2.79
N HIS A 170 4.25 10.39 4.00
CA HIS A 170 4.92 9.81 5.16
C HIS A 170 5.26 8.33 4.92
N TRP A 171 4.32 7.54 4.37
CA TRP A 171 4.58 6.15 4.03
C TRP A 171 5.75 6.00 3.07
N VAL A 172 5.74 6.75 1.97
CA VAL A 172 6.79 6.69 0.93
C VAL A 172 8.18 7.01 1.52
N ARG A 173 8.25 7.94 2.45
CA ARG A 173 9.52 8.31 3.10
C ARG A 173 10.07 7.24 4.03
N HIS A 174 9.20 6.42 4.62
CA HIS A 174 9.58 5.39 5.60
C HIS A 174 9.60 3.97 5.01
N ASN A 175 9.20 3.81 3.75
CA ASN A 175 9.16 2.52 3.09
C ASN A 175 9.88 2.57 1.75
N SER A 176 11.20 2.68 1.80
CA SER A 176 12.04 2.66 0.59
C SER A 176 11.74 1.42 -0.26
N PRO A 177 11.69 1.56 -1.59
CA PRO A 177 11.40 0.43 -2.47
C PRO A 177 12.28 -0.79 -2.18
N MET A 178 11.66 -1.95 -2.17
CA MET A 178 12.28 -3.25 -1.92
C MET A 178 12.88 -3.45 -0.51
N ASN A 179 12.60 -2.56 0.45
CA ASN A 179 13.02 -2.71 1.84
C ASN A 179 11.81 -2.94 2.77
N GLY A 180 12.00 -3.80 3.75
CA GLY A 180 10.99 -4.12 4.76
C GLY A 180 9.84 -5.01 4.26
N TYR A 181 8.93 -5.31 5.16
CA TYR A 181 7.85 -6.27 4.94
C TYR A 181 6.78 -5.77 3.94
N ASN A 182 6.63 -4.46 3.79
CA ASN A 182 5.68 -3.88 2.84
C ASN A 182 6.01 -4.16 1.37
N TRP A 183 7.22 -4.65 1.08
CA TRP A 183 7.67 -5.00 -0.26
C TRP A 183 7.88 -6.51 -0.45
N THR A 184 7.33 -7.37 0.44
CA THR A 184 7.48 -8.82 0.32
C THR A 184 6.43 -9.49 -0.55
N SER A 185 5.32 -8.82 -0.85
CA SER A 185 4.21 -9.34 -1.64
C SER A 185 3.78 -8.37 -2.74
N ALA A 186 3.79 -8.84 -3.99
CA ALA A 186 3.33 -8.05 -5.13
C ALA A 186 1.81 -7.74 -5.08
N LEU A 187 1.01 -8.61 -4.44
CA LEU A 187 -0.40 -8.35 -4.18
C LEU A 187 -0.58 -7.08 -3.36
N GLU A 188 0.22 -6.92 -2.31
CA GLU A 188 0.18 -5.73 -1.46
C GLU A 188 0.56 -4.45 -2.22
N GLY A 189 1.55 -4.56 -3.11
CA GLY A 189 1.90 -3.48 -4.04
C GLY A 189 0.75 -3.11 -4.98
N GLY A 190 0.03 -4.11 -5.50
CA GLY A 190 -1.14 -3.91 -6.35
C GLY A 190 -2.31 -3.25 -5.62
N LEU A 191 -2.61 -3.70 -4.40
CA LEU A 191 -3.66 -3.09 -3.57
C LEU A 191 -3.35 -1.63 -3.23
N ARG A 192 -2.08 -1.31 -2.92
CA ARG A 192 -1.65 0.08 -2.72
C ARG A 192 -1.84 0.93 -3.98
N LEU A 193 -1.51 0.39 -5.16
CA LEU A 193 -1.72 1.11 -6.42
C LEU A 193 -3.19 1.45 -6.65
N ILE A 194 -4.08 0.48 -6.45
CA ILE A 194 -5.53 0.69 -6.60
C ILE A 194 -6.00 1.79 -5.64
N ASN A 195 -5.64 1.69 -4.37
CA ASN A 195 -6.02 2.66 -3.36
C ASN A 195 -5.39 4.04 -3.62
N TYR A 196 -4.15 4.08 -4.11
CA TYR A 196 -3.51 5.33 -4.49
C TYR A 196 -4.26 6.03 -5.64
N CYS A 197 -4.69 5.29 -6.66
CA CYS A 197 -5.49 5.85 -7.74
C CYS A 197 -6.78 6.52 -7.22
N TRP A 198 -7.47 5.89 -6.28
CA TRP A 198 -8.66 6.50 -5.66
C TRP A 198 -8.32 7.74 -4.83
N ILE A 199 -7.26 7.69 -4.02
CA ILE A 199 -6.81 8.85 -3.23
C ILE A 199 -6.47 10.01 -4.14
N ASP A 200 -5.69 9.77 -5.19
CA ASP A 200 -5.27 10.77 -6.17
C ASP A 200 -6.46 11.43 -6.87
N ALA A 201 -7.37 10.63 -7.42
CA ALA A 201 -8.54 11.12 -8.15
C ALA A 201 -9.50 11.92 -7.24
N LEU A 202 -9.82 11.39 -6.05
CA LEU A 202 -10.74 12.04 -5.13
C LEU A 202 -10.17 13.33 -4.54
N THR A 203 -8.88 13.35 -4.21
CA THR A 203 -8.23 14.57 -3.68
C THR A 203 -8.10 15.64 -4.75
N LEU A 204 -7.80 15.27 -5.99
CA LEU A 204 -7.77 16.21 -7.11
C LEU A 204 -9.17 16.81 -7.37
N ALA A 205 -10.21 15.97 -7.41
CA ALA A 205 -11.60 16.42 -7.57
C ALA A 205 -12.08 17.29 -6.40
N THR A 206 -11.58 17.03 -5.19
CA THR A 206 -11.85 17.87 -4.02
C THR A 206 -11.20 19.24 -4.17
N ALA A 207 -9.94 19.29 -4.59
CA ALA A 207 -9.19 20.53 -4.75
C ALA A 207 -9.76 21.43 -5.84
N ALA A 208 -10.35 20.86 -6.89
CA ALA A 208 -11.04 21.60 -7.96
C ALA A 208 -12.36 22.25 -7.50
N ASN A 209 -12.85 21.94 -6.29
CA ASN A 209 -14.07 22.53 -5.78
C ASN A 209 -13.87 23.96 -5.28
N LYS A 210 -14.42 24.93 -5.99
CA LYS A 210 -14.33 26.37 -5.66
C LYS A 210 -14.82 26.73 -4.25
N ARG A 211 -15.69 25.92 -3.64
CA ARG A 211 -16.20 26.15 -2.26
C ARG A 211 -15.09 26.03 -1.20
N LEU A 212 -14.00 25.32 -1.48
CA LEU A 212 -12.87 25.15 -0.57
C LEU A 212 -11.77 26.23 -0.73
N GLY A 213 -11.98 27.19 -1.63
CA GLY A 213 -10.95 28.09 -2.10
C GLY A 213 -10.10 27.42 -3.19
N ASP A 214 -9.31 28.20 -3.91
CA ASP A 214 -8.47 27.68 -4.98
C ASP A 214 -7.23 26.98 -4.40
N MET A 215 -7.36 25.66 -4.21
CA MET A 215 -6.27 24.78 -3.76
C MET A 215 -5.74 23.89 -4.88
N SER A 216 -6.24 24.08 -6.10
CA SER A 216 -5.93 23.17 -7.23
C SER A 216 -4.45 23.11 -7.54
N GLU A 217 -3.75 24.25 -7.50
CA GLU A 217 -2.32 24.29 -7.78
C GLU A 217 -1.49 23.63 -6.67
N GLU A 218 -1.74 23.97 -5.39
CA GLU A 218 -1.01 23.38 -4.24
C GLU A 218 -1.16 21.86 -4.21
N VAL A 219 -2.41 21.39 -4.36
CA VAL A 219 -2.74 19.96 -4.33
C VAL A 219 -2.21 19.27 -5.58
N GLY A 220 -2.39 19.86 -6.77
CA GLY A 220 -1.86 19.33 -8.02
C GLY A 220 -0.36 19.13 -7.98
N ASN A 221 0.39 20.10 -7.46
CA ASN A 221 1.85 20.01 -7.27
C ASN A 221 2.22 18.89 -6.28
N SER A 222 1.45 18.72 -5.20
CA SER A 222 1.68 17.66 -4.22
C SER A 222 1.41 16.28 -4.81
N LEU A 223 0.31 16.13 -5.55
CA LEU A 223 -0.03 14.88 -6.23
C LEU A 223 0.97 14.53 -7.33
N SER A 224 1.41 15.51 -8.13
CA SER A 224 2.44 15.30 -9.16
C SER A 224 3.74 14.74 -8.54
N LYS A 225 4.17 15.26 -7.41
CA LYS A 225 5.33 14.71 -6.66
C LYS A 225 5.07 13.29 -6.16
N LEU A 226 3.88 13.04 -5.60
CA LEU A 226 3.53 11.70 -5.10
C LEU A 226 3.45 10.67 -6.21
N ARG A 227 2.88 11.00 -7.37
CA ARG A 227 2.84 10.11 -8.55
C ARG A 227 4.25 9.65 -8.93
N LYS A 228 5.22 10.57 -8.97
CA LYS A 228 6.63 10.25 -9.26
C LYS A 228 7.28 9.35 -8.22
N LEU A 229 6.84 9.40 -6.98
CA LEU A 229 7.38 8.59 -5.89
C LEU A 229 6.68 7.22 -5.77
N VAL A 230 5.37 7.18 -5.96
CA VAL A 230 4.55 5.97 -5.75
C VAL A 230 4.55 5.08 -7.00
N LEU A 231 4.19 5.65 -8.16
CA LEU A 231 3.85 4.84 -9.33
C LEU A 231 5.04 4.04 -9.88
N PRO A 232 6.23 4.61 -10.13
CA PRO A 232 7.31 3.85 -10.77
C PRO A 232 7.72 2.62 -9.98
N ALA A 233 7.93 2.77 -8.68
CA ALA A 233 8.37 1.68 -7.81
C ALA A 233 7.31 0.58 -7.68
N HIS A 234 6.04 0.96 -7.46
CA HIS A 234 4.96 -0.01 -7.28
C HIS A 234 4.61 -0.73 -8.59
N VAL A 235 4.52 0.00 -9.71
CA VAL A 235 4.26 -0.60 -11.04
C VAL A 235 5.37 -1.57 -11.40
N TRP A 236 6.64 -1.16 -11.24
CA TRP A 236 7.77 -2.03 -11.47
C TRP A 236 7.71 -3.28 -10.58
N PHE A 237 7.44 -3.12 -9.29
CA PHE A 237 7.37 -4.23 -8.34
C PHE A 237 6.27 -5.22 -8.71
N VAL A 238 5.05 -4.76 -8.97
CA VAL A 238 3.92 -5.62 -9.34
C VAL A 238 4.18 -6.34 -10.67
N TRP A 239 4.72 -5.61 -11.66
CA TRP A 239 5.06 -6.20 -12.95
C TRP A 239 6.18 -7.24 -12.84
N ARG A 240 7.20 -6.93 -12.06
CA ARG A 240 8.41 -7.76 -11.88
C ARG A 240 8.14 -9.06 -11.14
N TYR A 241 7.29 -9.02 -10.12
CA TYR A 241 7.03 -10.12 -9.19
C TYR A 241 5.61 -10.67 -9.29
N LYS A 242 5.08 -10.76 -10.49
CA LYS A 242 3.75 -11.33 -10.74
C LYS A 242 3.59 -12.68 -10.06
N SER A 243 2.46 -12.89 -9.38
CA SER A 243 2.06 -14.19 -8.86
C SER A 243 1.42 -15.01 -9.98
N PHE A 244 2.16 -15.92 -10.58
CA PHE A 244 1.60 -16.90 -11.50
C PHE A 244 1.30 -18.19 -10.75
N GLY A 245 0.08 -18.69 -10.88
CA GLY A 245 -0.28 -20.05 -10.46
C GLY A 245 -0.17 -20.30 -8.96
N SER A 246 -0.23 -19.28 -8.12
CA SER A 246 -0.29 -19.53 -6.69
C SER A 246 -1.69 -19.93 -6.27
N SER A 247 -2.06 -21.15 -6.57
CA SER A 247 -3.11 -21.90 -5.85
C SER A 247 -2.69 -22.22 -4.42
N ALA A 248 -1.79 -21.44 -3.88
CA ALA A 248 -1.22 -21.70 -2.59
C ALA A 248 -1.86 -20.80 -1.55
N ASN A 249 -3.09 -21.07 -1.27
CA ASN A 249 -3.71 -20.79 0.00
C ASN A 249 -3.91 -22.07 0.74
#